data_cc49cb199f688964d62b8bd10c47daff
#
_entry.id   cc49cb199f688964d62b8bd10c47daff
#
_cell.length_a   1.000
_cell.length_b   1.000
_cell.length_c   1.000
_cell.angle_alpha   90.00
_cell.angle_beta   90.00
_cell.angle_gamma   90.00
#
_symmetry.space_group_name_H-M   'P 1'
#
loop_
_entity.id
_entity.type
_entity.pdbx_description
1 polymer ?
#
loop_
_entity_poly.entity_id
_entity_poly.type
_entity_poly.pdbx_seq_one_letter_code
_entity_poly.pdbx_strand_id
1 'polypeptide(L)'
;LIMVATDRISAFDHILKNKITDKGAILTQMSKFWFEFTKDVVPNHMISVDAKDMPEFFGQDRFNGNSMLCKKLEMLPIECIVRGYITGSGWASYQENGTVCGIRLPEGLVESDKLPEPIYTPSTKADLGDHDENISFEKSVEVLEKIYPEKGREYAEKIRDYTIALYKKCAEYALTKGIIIADTKFEFGLNEQGEVVLADEMLTPDSSRFWPLDGYKPGQGQPSFDKQYVRDWLKANPDSDYKLSLIHISEPT
;
A
#
# COMPACT_ATOMS: atom_id res chain seq x y z
N LEU A 1 18.27 0.76 9.14
CA LEU A 1 17.92 0.46 7.76
C LEU A 1 17.78 1.78 6.99
N ILE A 2 18.21 1.82 5.73
CA ILE A 2 17.91 2.94 4.84
C ILE A 2 17.12 2.40 3.66
N MET A 3 15.95 2.98 3.42
CA MET A 3 15.10 2.71 2.27
C MET A 3 15.35 3.79 1.23
N VAL A 4 15.51 3.39 -0.04
CA VAL A 4 15.69 4.31 -1.17
C VAL A 4 14.59 4.03 -2.19
N ALA A 5 13.65 4.96 -2.33
CA ALA A 5 12.66 4.89 -3.37
C ALA A 5 13.28 5.33 -4.71
N THR A 6 12.94 4.64 -5.78
CA THR A 6 13.50 4.92 -7.10
C THR A 6 12.43 5.45 -8.06
N ASP A 7 12.87 6.06 -9.14
CA ASP A 7 11.99 6.55 -10.21
C ASP A 7 11.44 5.45 -11.11
N ARG A 8 11.79 4.19 -10.83
CA ARG A 8 11.23 3.04 -11.55
C ARG A 8 9.74 2.88 -11.25
N ILE A 9 9.01 2.41 -12.24
CA ILE A 9 7.61 2.04 -12.09
C ILE A 9 7.38 0.63 -12.63
N SER A 10 6.54 -0.14 -11.97
CA SER A 10 6.10 -1.45 -12.42
C SER A 10 4.59 -1.47 -12.64
N ALA A 11 4.15 -2.24 -13.63
CA ALA A 11 2.74 -2.55 -13.84
C ALA A 11 2.61 -3.98 -14.37
N PHE A 12 1.58 -4.72 -13.93
CA PHE A 12 1.38 -6.12 -14.31
C PHE A 12 2.62 -6.99 -14.09
N ASP A 13 3.25 -6.84 -12.92
CA ASP A 13 4.47 -7.54 -12.47
C ASP A 13 5.71 -7.33 -13.35
N HIS A 14 5.68 -6.29 -14.18
CA HIS A 14 6.80 -5.93 -15.04
C HIS A 14 7.29 -4.52 -14.71
N ILE A 15 8.62 -4.38 -14.55
CA ILE A 15 9.27 -3.07 -14.47
C ILE A 15 9.25 -2.44 -15.86
N LEU A 16 8.78 -1.19 -15.95
CA LEU A 16 8.72 -0.47 -17.21
C LEU A 16 10.11 0.07 -17.59
N LYS A 17 10.38 0.17 -18.90
CA LYS A 17 11.63 0.76 -19.43
C LYS A 17 11.78 2.22 -19.03
N ASN A 18 10.71 2.96 -19.04
CA ASN A 18 10.72 4.38 -18.73
C ASN A 18 10.57 4.60 -17.23
N LYS A 19 11.31 5.56 -16.72
CA LYS A 19 11.21 6.04 -15.34
C LYS A 19 10.25 7.23 -15.29
N ILE A 20 9.72 7.49 -14.11
CA ILE A 20 8.98 8.72 -13.82
C ILE A 20 9.87 9.62 -12.98
N THR A 21 10.29 10.75 -13.57
CA THR A 21 11.19 11.71 -12.91
C THR A 21 10.63 12.13 -11.55
N ASP A 22 11.50 12.16 -10.53
CA ASP A 22 11.20 12.53 -9.15
C ASP A 22 10.19 11.64 -8.41
N LYS A 23 9.77 10.51 -9.02
CA LYS A 23 8.83 9.59 -8.39
C LYS A 23 9.31 9.13 -7.01
N GLY A 24 10.57 8.72 -6.91
CA GLY A 24 11.15 8.27 -5.64
C GLY A 24 11.09 9.34 -4.56
N ALA A 25 11.41 10.58 -4.89
CA ALA A 25 11.34 11.70 -3.97
C ALA A 25 9.88 12.00 -3.55
N ILE A 26 8.95 12.01 -4.49
CA ILE A 26 7.52 12.23 -4.21
C ILE A 26 6.98 11.14 -3.25
N LEU A 27 7.24 9.85 -3.52
CA LEU A 27 6.78 8.75 -2.67
C LEU A 27 7.35 8.87 -1.24
N THR A 28 8.63 9.21 -1.10
CA THR A 28 9.28 9.40 0.19
C THR A 28 8.67 10.57 0.97
N GLN A 29 8.46 11.72 0.32
CA GLN A 29 7.87 12.89 0.97
C GLN A 29 6.40 12.69 1.32
N MET A 30 5.62 11.97 0.50
CA MET A 30 4.25 11.58 0.84
C MET A 30 4.22 10.65 2.06
N SER A 31 5.05 9.62 2.08
CA SER A 31 5.14 8.71 3.23
C SER A 31 5.54 9.46 4.49
N LYS A 32 6.55 10.37 4.42
CA LYS A 32 6.94 11.24 5.54
C LYS A 32 5.74 12.02 6.08
N PHE A 33 5.00 12.70 5.20
CA PHE A 33 3.83 13.50 5.62
C PHE A 33 2.82 12.63 6.38
N TRP A 34 2.47 11.46 5.85
CA TRP A 34 1.49 10.59 6.46
C TRP A 34 1.99 9.95 7.76
N PHE A 35 3.26 9.57 7.86
CA PHE A 35 3.86 9.06 9.10
C PHE A 35 3.83 10.12 10.22
N GLU A 36 4.11 11.37 9.90
CA GLU A 36 4.02 12.49 10.85
C GLU A 36 2.57 12.77 11.25
N PHE A 37 1.65 12.73 10.29
CA PHE A 37 0.23 13.01 10.51
C PHE A 37 -0.47 11.95 11.38
N THR A 38 0.00 10.71 11.34
CA THR A 38 -0.64 9.57 12.02
C THR A 38 0.14 9.02 13.22
N LYS A 39 1.19 9.70 13.66
CA LYS A 39 2.04 9.26 14.77
C LYS A 39 1.30 9.09 16.11
N ASP A 40 0.12 9.69 16.25
CA ASP A 40 -0.77 9.56 17.40
C ASP A 40 -1.69 8.32 17.32
N VAL A 41 -1.78 7.66 16.16
CA VAL A 41 -2.57 6.43 15.95
C VAL A 41 -1.71 5.20 16.17
N VAL A 42 -0.51 5.15 15.57
CA VAL A 42 0.42 4.03 15.65
C VAL A 42 1.86 4.53 15.52
N PRO A 43 2.83 3.97 16.27
CA PRO A 43 4.23 4.25 16.03
C PRO A 43 4.64 3.76 14.64
N ASN A 44 5.54 4.50 13.98
CA ASN A 44 6.08 4.11 12.68
C ASN A 44 7.60 3.94 12.69
N HIS A 45 8.12 3.38 11.62
CA HIS A 45 9.53 3.03 11.49
C HIS A 45 10.43 4.20 11.09
N MET A 46 9.87 5.30 10.57
CA MET A 46 10.66 6.44 10.09
C MET A 46 11.44 7.09 11.22
N ILE A 47 12.73 7.29 11.03
CA ILE A 47 13.61 8.06 11.91
C ILE A 47 13.83 9.45 11.30
N SER A 48 14.27 9.51 10.04
CA SER A 48 14.56 10.76 9.33
C SER A 48 14.52 10.56 7.81
N VAL A 49 14.25 11.64 7.09
CA VAL A 49 14.46 11.72 5.61
C VAL A 49 15.53 12.74 5.26
N ASP A 50 16.23 13.29 6.25
CA ASP A 50 17.31 14.25 6.03
C ASP A 50 18.63 13.51 5.82
N ALA A 51 19.32 13.80 4.73
CA ALA A 51 20.60 13.17 4.40
C ALA A 51 21.68 13.36 5.47
N LYS A 52 21.60 14.45 6.27
CA LYS A 52 22.56 14.68 7.39
C LYS A 52 22.47 13.62 8.52
N ASP A 53 21.32 12.96 8.64
CA ASP A 53 21.10 11.92 9.64
C ASP A 53 21.49 10.52 9.13
N MET A 54 21.99 10.44 7.90
CA MET A 54 22.39 9.22 7.21
C MET A 54 23.91 9.16 7.03
N PRO A 55 24.50 7.98 6.75
CA PRO A 55 25.92 7.90 6.37
C PRO A 55 26.26 8.81 5.17
N GLU A 56 27.48 9.35 5.13
CA GLU A 56 27.96 10.32 4.12
C GLU A 56 27.68 9.86 2.67
N PHE A 57 27.71 8.56 2.40
CA PHE A 57 27.37 7.98 1.09
C PHE A 57 26.01 8.44 0.58
N PHE A 58 25.02 8.66 1.46
CA PHE A 58 23.67 9.11 1.11
C PHE A 58 23.54 10.63 0.96
N GLY A 59 24.60 11.38 1.20
CA GLY A 59 24.66 12.82 0.91
C GLY A 59 24.78 13.18 -0.57
N GLN A 60 24.86 12.20 -1.48
CA GLN A 60 24.94 12.43 -2.93
C GLN A 60 23.58 12.86 -3.49
N ASP A 61 23.57 13.73 -4.51
CA ASP A 61 22.36 14.28 -5.13
C ASP A 61 21.33 13.22 -5.55
N ARG A 62 21.78 12.05 -6.00
CA ARG A 62 20.90 10.94 -6.40
C ARG A 62 20.03 10.34 -5.27
N PHE A 63 20.37 10.64 -4.02
CA PHE A 63 19.64 10.19 -2.84
C PHE A 63 18.82 11.31 -2.19
N ASN A 64 18.91 12.50 -2.74
CA ASN A 64 18.26 13.67 -2.16
C ASN A 64 16.73 13.55 -2.25
N GLY A 65 16.09 13.58 -1.09
CA GLY A 65 14.63 13.54 -0.97
C GLY A 65 13.97 12.18 -1.19
N ASN A 66 14.69 11.17 -1.70
CA ASN A 66 14.16 9.83 -1.98
C ASN A 66 14.65 8.74 -1.02
N SER A 67 15.36 9.12 0.04
CA SER A 67 15.89 8.21 1.05
C SER A 67 15.24 8.43 2.40
N MET A 68 15.03 7.34 3.14
CA MET A 68 14.45 7.35 4.47
C MET A 68 15.26 6.46 5.40
N LEU A 69 15.76 7.03 6.49
CA LEU A 69 16.36 6.27 7.60
C LEU A 69 15.25 5.69 8.44
N CYS A 70 15.25 4.39 8.63
CA CYS A 70 14.19 3.63 9.30
C CYS A 70 14.74 2.77 10.44
N LYS A 71 13.90 2.51 11.43
CA LYS A 71 14.11 1.40 12.38
C LYS A 71 14.11 0.08 11.59
N LYS A 72 14.94 -0.86 11.99
CA LYS A 72 14.86 -2.24 11.48
C LYS A 72 13.77 -2.96 12.27
N LEU A 73 12.85 -3.58 11.57
CA LEU A 73 11.73 -4.32 12.15
C LEU A 73 11.77 -5.77 11.66
N GLU A 74 11.17 -6.66 12.43
CA GLU A 74 10.77 -7.98 11.98
C GLU A 74 9.42 -7.86 11.30
N MET A 75 9.38 -7.96 9.96
CA MET A 75 8.17 -7.71 9.18
C MET A 75 7.15 -8.83 9.36
N LEU A 76 5.89 -8.46 9.60
CA LEU A 76 4.79 -9.42 9.61
C LEU A 76 4.41 -9.78 8.16
N PRO A 77 4.18 -11.08 7.86
CA PRO A 77 3.94 -11.55 6.49
C PRO A 77 2.47 -11.37 6.05
N ILE A 78 1.87 -10.24 6.39
CA ILE A 78 0.50 -9.88 6.04
C ILE A 78 0.50 -8.50 5.40
N GLU A 79 -0.06 -8.40 4.21
CA GLU A 79 -0.42 -7.13 3.61
C GLU A 79 -1.79 -6.68 4.16
N CYS A 80 -1.80 -5.53 4.79
CA CYS A 80 -2.97 -4.99 5.48
C CYS A 80 -3.74 -4.05 4.56
N ILE A 81 -4.64 -4.62 3.75
CA ILE A 81 -5.44 -3.86 2.79
C ILE A 81 -6.74 -3.42 3.46
N VAL A 82 -7.11 -2.17 3.28
CA VAL A 82 -8.37 -1.59 3.72
C VAL A 82 -9.08 -0.95 2.54
N ARG A 83 -10.40 -1.16 2.46
CA ARG A 83 -11.25 -0.63 1.39
C ARG A 83 -12.40 0.18 1.99
N GLY A 84 -12.49 1.43 1.59
CA GLY A 84 -13.65 2.27 1.88
C GLY A 84 -14.62 2.37 0.71
N TYR A 85 -14.18 1.92 -0.47
CA TYR A 85 -14.96 1.87 -1.70
C TYR A 85 -14.75 0.51 -2.37
N ILE A 86 -15.77 0.02 -3.07
CA ILE A 86 -15.71 -1.28 -3.75
C ILE A 86 -15.18 -1.13 -5.17
N THR A 87 -13.93 -1.55 -5.42
CA THR A 87 -13.26 -1.43 -6.72
C THR A 87 -12.18 -2.50 -6.90
N GLY A 88 -11.62 -2.61 -8.09
CA GLY A 88 -10.52 -3.52 -8.40
C GLY A 88 -10.83 -4.97 -8.05
N SER A 89 -9.88 -5.67 -7.39
CA SER A 89 -10.06 -7.08 -6.99
C SER A 89 -11.21 -7.27 -6.00
N GLY A 90 -11.50 -6.26 -5.17
CA GLY A 90 -12.66 -6.30 -4.26
C GLY A 90 -13.98 -6.29 -5.03
N TRP A 91 -14.10 -5.47 -6.07
CA TRP A 91 -15.26 -5.45 -6.93
C TRP A 91 -15.45 -6.78 -7.68
N ALA A 92 -14.38 -7.32 -8.25
CA ALA A 92 -14.40 -8.62 -8.92
C ALA A 92 -14.89 -9.73 -7.99
N SER A 93 -14.37 -9.81 -6.77
CA SER A 93 -14.80 -10.79 -5.76
C SER A 93 -16.27 -10.61 -5.36
N TYR A 94 -16.71 -9.37 -5.17
CA TYR A 94 -18.12 -9.09 -4.86
C TYR A 94 -19.06 -9.51 -5.99
N GLN A 95 -18.71 -9.26 -7.25
CA GLN A 95 -19.51 -9.69 -8.40
C GLN A 95 -19.64 -11.22 -8.49
N GLU A 96 -18.63 -11.96 -8.06
CA GLU A 96 -18.62 -13.41 -8.12
C GLU A 96 -19.55 -14.04 -7.06
N ASN A 97 -19.52 -13.56 -5.82
CA ASN A 97 -20.18 -14.25 -4.72
C ASN A 97 -20.76 -13.34 -3.61
N GLY A 98 -20.76 -12.01 -3.81
CA GLY A 98 -21.28 -11.03 -2.83
C GLY A 98 -20.37 -10.83 -1.61
N THR A 99 -19.13 -11.35 -1.64
CA THR A 99 -18.20 -11.25 -0.51
C THR A 99 -16.84 -10.70 -0.94
N VAL A 100 -16.08 -10.15 0.04
CA VAL A 100 -14.66 -9.81 -0.12
C VAL A 100 -13.91 -10.34 1.09
N CYS A 101 -12.91 -11.19 0.91
CA CYS A 101 -12.14 -11.83 2.00
C CYS A 101 -13.05 -12.48 3.07
N GLY A 102 -14.15 -13.10 2.66
CA GLY A 102 -15.14 -13.71 3.55
C GLY A 102 -16.13 -12.74 4.20
N ILE A 103 -15.99 -11.43 3.97
CA ILE A 103 -16.92 -10.41 4.48
C ILE A 103 -18.09 -10.28 3.50
N ARG A 104 -19.32 -10.59 3.96
CA ARG A 104 -20.52 -10.39 3.16
C ARG A 104 -20.86 -8.91 3.08
N LEU A 105 -21.02 -8.39 1.86
CA LEU A 105 -21.38 -7.00 1.61
C LEU A 105 -22.89 -6.87 1.30
N PRO A 106 -23.45 -5.66 1.44
CA PRO A 106 -24.84 -5.38 1.04
C PRO A 106 -25.08 -5.75 -0.42
N GLU A 107 -26.30 -6.19 -0.72
CA GLU A 107 -26.73 -6.45 -2.10
C GLU A 107 -26.95 -5.14 -2.86
N GLY A 108 -26.72 -5.18 -4.18
CA GLY A 108 -27.00 -4.05 -5.06
C GLY A 108 -25.89 -3.00 -5.14
N LEU A 109 -24.70 -3.25 -4.56
CA LEU A 109 -23.55 -2.38 -4.76
C LEU A 109 -23.14 -2.36 -6.24
N VAL A 110 -22.73 -1.19 -6.69
CA VAL A 110 -22.14 -0.97 -8.02
C VAL A 110 -20.65 -0.62 -7.90
N GLU A 111 -19.92 -0.71 -9.00
CA GLU A 111 -18.49 -0.39 -9.01
C GLU A 111 -18.25 1.03 -8.48
N SER A 112 -17.24 1.18 -7.66
CA SER A 112 -16.86 2.43 -6.99
C SER A 112 -17.83 2.94 -5.93
N ASP A 113 -18.84 2.15 -5.52
CA ASP A 113 -19.68 2.53 -4.38
C ASP A 113 -18.84 2.71 -3.12
N LYS A 114 -19.22 3.72 -2.32
CA LYS A 114 -18.70 3.86 -0.96
C LYS A 114 -19.31 2.79 -0.07
N LEU A 115 -18.47 2.07 0.65
CA LEU A 115 -18.93 1.09 1.63
C LEU A 115 -19.51 1.78 2.88
N PRO A 116 -20.50 1.18 3.54
CA PRO A 116 -21.07 1.72 4.79
C PRO A 116 -19.99 1.94 5.86
N GLU A 117 -19.07 0.97 6.00
CA GLU A 117 -17.87 1.06 6.82
C GLU A 117 -16.67 0.54 6.03
N PRO A 118 -15.46 1.06 6.30
CA PRO A 118 -14.25 0.49 5.71
C PRO A 118 -14.07 -0.97 6.15
N ILE A 119 -13.70 -1.82 5.21
CA ILE A 119 -13.46 -3.25 5.47
C ILE A 119 -11.97 -3.58 5.40
N TYR A 120 -11.51 -4.44 6.31
CA TYR A 120 -10.15 -4.99 6.32
C TYR A 120 -10.12 -6.26 5.47
N THR A 121 -9.31 -6.25 4.42
CA THR A 121 -9.24 -7.31 3.40
C THR A 121 -7.78 -7.73 3.18
N PRO A 122 -7.18 -8.45 4.15
CA PRO A 122 -5.76 -8.77 4.11
C PRO A 122 -5.40 -9.71 2.96
N SER A 123 -4.12 -9.70 2.58
CA SER A 123 -3.52 -10.74 1.75
C SER A 123 -2.24 -11.29 2.41
N THR A 124 -1.87 -12.50 2.03
CA THR A 124 -0.54 -13.02 2.34
C THR A 124 0.49 -12.25 1.52
N LYS A 125 1.69 -12.11 2.05
CA LYS A 125 2.84 -11.66 1.27
C LYS A 125 3.48 -12.89 0.65
N ALA A 126 3.32 -13.04 -0.66
CA ALA A 126 3.86 -14.18 -1.39
C ALA A 126 5.39 -14.15 -1.43
N ASP A 127 6.02 -15.32 -1.52
CA ASP A 127 7.43 -15.46 -1.84
C ASP A 127 7.71 -15.02 -3.29
N LEU A 128 8.97 -14.69 -3.58
CA LEU A 128 9.40 -14.27 -4.92
C LEU A 128 8.98 -15.30 -5.99
N GLY A 129 8.00 -14.94 -6.81
CA GLY A 129 7.49 -15.76 -7.92
C GLY A 129 6.05 -16.26 -7.75
N ASP A 130 5.47 -16.10 -6.57
CA ASP A 130 4.07 -16.38 -6.30
C ASP A 130 3.25 -15.08 -6.25
N HIS A 131 1.93 -15.19 -6.33
CA HIS A 131 1.00 -14.06 -6.22
C HIS A 131 0.44 -13.95 -4.81
N ASP A 132 0.27 -12.70 -4.34
CA ASP A 132 -0.40 -12.41 -3.08
C ASP A 132 -1.84 -12.93 -3.12
N GLU A 133 -2.21 -13.73 -2.12
CA GLU A 133 -3.55 -14.27 -1.99
C GLU A 133 -4.39 -13.45 -1.02
N ASN A 134 -5.55 -12.99 -1.46
CA ASN A 134 -6.55 -12.42 -0.58
C ASN A 134 -7.04 -13.47 0.42
N ILE A 135 -6.95 -13.16 1.70
CA ILE A 135 -7.33 -14.07 2.78
C ILE A 135 -8.37 -13.44 3.71
N SER A 136 -9.10 -14.27 4.46
CA SER A 136 -9.96 -13.78 5.53
C SER A 136 -9.14 -13.31 6.75
N PHE A 137 -9.77 -12.54 7.64
CA PHE A 137 -9.15 -12.17 8.92
C PHE A 137 -8.71 -13.40 9.71
N GLU A 138 -9.57 -14.43 9.84
CA GLU A 138 -9.23 -15.65 10.56
C GLU A 138 -8.04 -16.38 9.93
N LYS A 139 -7.92 -16.34 8.61
CA LYS A 139 -6.74 -16.91 7.94
C LYS A 139 -5.48 -16.12 8.25
N SER A 140 -5.55 -14.80 8.36
CA SER A 140 -4.39 -13.99 8.79
C SER A 140 -3.97 -14.31 10.23
N VAL A 141 -4.95 -14.60 11.11
CA VAL A 141 -4.68 -15.10 12.47
C VAL A 141 -3.89 -16.43 12.41
N GLU A 142 -4.39 -17.41 11.64
CA GLU A 142 -3.70 -18.70 11.51
C GLU A 142 -2.25 -18.57 11.01
N VAL A 143 -2.01 -17.64 10.06
CA VAL A 143 -0.66 -17.36 9.54
C VAL A 143 0.24 -16.83 10.65
N LEU A 144 -0.25 -15.87 11.44
CA LEU A 144 0.55 -15.26 12.51
C LEU A 144 0.71 -16.20 13.73
N GLU A 145 -0.29 -17.00 14.07
CA GLU A 145 -0.18 -18.00 15.16
C GLU A 145 0.84 -19.11 14.87
N LYS A 146 1.08 -19.45 13.60
CA LYS A 146 2.14 -20.38 13.23
C LYS A 146 3.54 -19.84 13.54
N ILE A 147 3.73 -18.52 13.44
CA ILE A 147 5.02 -17.85 13.68
C ILE A 147 5.13 -17.42 15.15
N TYR A 148 4.02 -16.93 15.70
CA TYR A 148 3.91 -16.40 17.06
C TYR A 148 2.77 -17.11 17.83
N PRO A 149 2.94 -18.35 18.29
CA PRO A 149 1.86 -19.17 18.86
C PRO A 149 1.06 -18.52 19.97
N GLU A 150 1.72 -17.71 20.83
CA GLU A 150 1.07 -17.05 21.96
C GLU A 150 0.50 -15.66 21.65
N LYS A 151 0.96 -15.03 20.57
CA LYS A 151 0.65 -13.62 20.25
C LYS A 151 0.06 -13.40 18.85
N GLY A 152 -0.01 -14.43 18.02
CA GLY A 152 -0.40 -14.30 16.63
C GLY A 152 -1.78 -13.66 16.46
N ARG A 153 -2.76 -14.07 17.27
CA ARG A 153 -4.10 -13.45 17.30
C ARG A 153 -4.05 -11.98 17.74
N GLU A 154 -3.31 -11.68 18.81
CA GLU A 154 -3.14 -10.30 19.28
C GLU A 154 -2.54 -9.41 18.20
N TYR A 155 -1.53 -9.90 17.48
CA TYR A 155 -0.92 -9.15 16.37
C TYR A 155 -1.89 -8.98 15.21
N ALA A 156 -2.64 -10.01 14.82
CA ALA A 156 -3.65 -9.92 13.77
C ALA A 156 -4.73 -8.88 14.10
N GLU A 157 -5.21 -8.86 15.32
CA GLU A 157 -6.19 -7.89 15.80
C GLU A 157 -5.61 -6.46 15.78
N LYS A 158 -4.39 -6.28 16.28
CA LYS A 158 -3.72 -4.97 16.30
C LYS A 158 -3.51 -4.41 14.88
N ILE A 159 -2.97 -5.21 13.94
CA ILE A 159 -2.75 -4.72 12.58
C ILE A 159 -4.05 -4.41 11.85
N ARG A 160 -5.13 -5.18 12.10
CA ARG A 160 -6.48 -4.87 11.58
C ARG A 160 -6.97 -3.52 12.13
N ASP A 161 -6.93 -3.37 13.45
CA ASP A 161 -7.49 -2.19 14.13
C ASP A 161 -6.70 -0.93 13.78
N TYR A 162 -5.37 -1.01 13.73
CA TYR A 162 -4.51 0.09 13.25
C TYR A 162 -4.81 0.43 11.78
N THR A 163 -4.96 -0.57 10.93
CA THR A 163 -5.28 -0.36 9.50
C THR A 163 -6.57 0.41 9.33
N ILE A 164 -7.64 0.02 10.02
CA ILE A 164 -8.93 0.72 9.97
C ILE A 164 -8.82 2.14 10.54
N ALA A 165 -8.14 2.31 11.68
CA ALA A 165 -7.98 3.63 12.31
C ALA A 165 -7.16 4.59 11.44
N LEU A 166 -6.04 4.13 10.87
CA LEU A 166 -5.22 4.88 9.93
C LEU A 166 -6.04 5.32 8.71
N TYR A 167 -6.75 4.37 8.10
CA TYR A 167 -7.57 4.65 6.94
C TYR A 167 -8.62 5.72 7.23
N LYS A 168 -9.42 5.55 8.31
CA LYS A 168 -10.49 6.52 8.67
C LYS A 168 -9.93 7.92 8.83
N LYS A 169 -8.85 8.08 9.59
CA LYS A 169 -8.19 9.38 9.82
C LYS A 169 -7.68 10.02 8.54
N CYS A 170 -6.99 9.24 7.71
CA CYS A 170 -6.37 9.75 6.49
C CYS A 170 -7.41 10.03 5.39
N ALA A 171 -8.43 9.18 5.25
CA ALA A 171 -9.50 9.37 4.27
C ALA A 171 -10.33 10.63 4.58
N GLU A 172 -10.63 10.89 5.86
CA GLU A 172 -11.31 12.11 6.29
C GLU A 172 -10.49 13.36 5.91
N TYR A 173 -9.18 13.35 6.21
CA TYR A 173 -8.30 14.45 5.83
C TYR A 173 -8.22 14.63 4.31
N ALA A 174 -8.04 13.55 3.54
CA ALA A 174 -7.94 13.61 2.08
C ALA A 174 -9.20 14.19 1.44
N LEU A 175 -10.39 13.86 1.96
CA LEU A 175 -11.65 14.44 1.50
C LEU A 175 -11.66 15.97 1.64
N THR A 176 -11.07 16.54 2.70
CA THR A 176 -10.94 18.01 2.85
C THR A 176 -10.06 18.65 1.78
N LYS A 177 -9.25 17.83 1.08
CA LYS A 177 -8.37 18.24 -0.02
C LYS A 177 -8.94 17.89 -1.40
N GLY A 178 -10.19 17.43 -1.47
CA GLY A 178 -10.83 17.04 -2.71
C GLY A 178 -10.35 15.69 -3.26
N ILE A 179 -9.82 14.82 -2.40
CA ILE A 179 -9.28 13.51 -2.77
C ILE A 179 -10.02 12.41 -2.02
N ILE A 180 -10.46 11.39 -2.75
CA ILE A 180 -10.98 10.14 -2.20
C ILE A 180 -9.83 9.13 -2.14
N ILE A 181 -9.60 8.54 -0.96
CA ILE A 181 -8.78 7.33 -0.82
C ILE A 181 -9.73 6.14 -0.91
N ALA A 182 -9.73 5.44 -2.04
CA ALA A 182 -10.66 4.33 -2.25
C ALA A 182 -10.25 3.09 -1.46
N ASP A 183 -8.99 2.73 -1.55
CA ASP A 183 -8.34 1.67 -0.79
C ASP A 183 -6.85 1.99 -0.60
N THR A 184 -6.24 1.28 0.32
CA THR A 184 -4.80 1.35 0.54
C THR A 184 -4.28 0.06 1.16
N LYS A 185 -2.97 -0.15 1.06
CA LYS A 185 -2.22 -1.23 1.69
C LYS A 185 -1.24 -0.64 2.71
N PHE A 186 -1.21 -1.23 3.91
CA PHE A 186 -0.20 -0.97 4.93
C PHE A 186 0.60 -2.24 5.21
N GLU A 187 1.83 -2.06 5.67
CA GLU A 187 2.66 -3.14 6.19
C GLU A 187 3.09 -2.81 7.61
N PHE A 188 3.19 -3.84 8.44
CA PHE A 188 3.60 -3.72 9.83
C PHE A 188 4.74 -4.67 10.14
N GLY A 189 5.52 -4.31 11.14
CA GLY A 189 6.55 -5.16 11.70
C GLY A 189 6.59 -5.03 13.21
N LEU A 190 7.41 -5.86 13.84
CA LEU A 190 7.67 -5.84 15.27
C LEU A 190 9.01 -5.17 15.56
N ASN A 191 9.04 -4.30 16.55
CA ASN A 191 10.28 -3.78 17.11
C ASN A 191 10.92 -4.81 18.08
N GLU A 192 12.08 -4.49 18.65
CA GLU A 192 12.79 -5.36 19.58
C GLU A 192 12.00 -5.69 20.86
N GLN A 193 10.99 -4.91 21.19
CA GLN A 193 10.09 -5.11 22.32
C GLN A 193 8.85 -5.95 21.96
N GLY A 194 8.71 -6.34 20.68
CA GLY A 194 7.54 -7.06 20.18
C GLY A 194 6.30 -6.17 20.00
N GLU A 195 6.48 -4.86 19.88
CA GLU A 195 5.39 -3.94 19.62
C GLU A 195 5.17 -3.79 18.12
N VAL A 196 3.90 -3.70 17.71
CA VAL A 196 3.52 -3.50 16.31
C VAL A 196 3.81 -2.06 15.87
N VAL A 197 4.56 -1.91 14.78
CA VAL A 197 5.03 -0.65 14.22
C VAL A 197 4.65 -0.60 12.74
N LEU A 198 4.10 0.53 12.29
CA LEU A 198 3.82 0.78 10.87
C LEU A 198 5.14 0.93 10.09
N ALA A 199 5.22 0.27 8.95
CA ALA A 199 6.43 0.19 8.13
C ALA A 199 6.15 0.46 6.64
N ASP A 200 7.15 0.22 5.80
CA ASP A 200 7.12 0.36 4.36
C ASP A 200 6.77 1.78 3.90
N GLU A 201 5.97 1.95 2.88
CA GLU A 201 5.43 3.23 2.40
C GLU A 201 4.02 3.46 2.93
N MET A 202 3.59 4.70 2.98
CA MET A 202 2.26 5.04 3.48
C MET A 202 1.51 5.96 2.53
N LEU A 203 0.33 5.49 2.07
CA LEU A 203 -0.62 6.27 1.28
C LEU A 203 0.04 6.98 0.08
N THR A 204 0.79 6.21 -0.69
CA THR A 204 1.41 6.66 -1.92
C THR A 204 0.58 6.21 -3.14
N PRO A 205 0.80 6.81 -4.33
CA PRO A 205 0.17 6.34 -5.56
C PRO A 205 0.54 4.90 -5.97
N ASP A 206 1.55 4.30 -5.35
CA ASP A 206 1.94 2.91 -5.58
C ASP A 206 1.15 1.92 -4.72
N SER A 207 0.81 2.31 -3.48
CA SER A 207 0.11 1.47 -2.49
C SER A 207 -1.38 1.78 -2.34
N SER A 208 -1.89 2.84 -2.97
CA SER A 208 -3.24 3.36 -2.74
C SER A 208 -3.93 3.76 -4.03
N ARG A 209 -5.28 3.74 -4.04
CA ARG A 209 -6.09 4.34 -5.10
C ARG A 209 -6.60 5.69 -4.64
N PHE A 210 -6.23 6.73 -5.39
CA PHE A 210 -6.65 8.11 -5.18
C PHE A 210 -7.54 8.58 -6.32
N TRP A 211 -8.76 9.03 -6.00
CA TRP A 211 -9.68 9.59 -6.97
C TRP A 211 -9.94 11.06 -6.71
N PRO A 212 -10.17 11.88 -7.74
CA PRO A 212 -10.70 13.21 -7.54
C PRO A 212 -12.11 13.12 -6.93
N LEU A 213 -12.37 13.92 -5.90
CA LEU A 213 -13.73 14.04 -5.34
C LEU A 213 -14.68 14.69 -6.34
N ASP A 214 -14.16 15.71 -7.07
CA ASP A 214 -14.90 16.33 -8.16
C ASP A 214 -15.10 15.34 -9.32
N GLY A 215 -16.37 15.20 -9.73
CA GLY A 215 -16.74 14.24 -10.76
C GLY A 215 -16.83 12.77 -10.32
N TYR A 216 -16.61 12.45 -9.04
CA TYR A 216 -16.83 11.09 -8.53
C TYR A 216 -18.27 10.65 -8.77
N LYS A 217 -18.43 9.46 -9.36
CA LYS A 217 -19.74 8.89 -9.67
C LYS A 217 -19.69 7.36 -9.55
N PRO A 218 -20.48 6.74 -8.66
CA PRO A 218 -20.62 5.29 -8.58
C PRO A 218 -21.16 4.68 -9.89
N GLY A 219 -20.96 3.37 -10.05
CA GLY A 219 -21.43 2.61 -11.22
C GLY A 219 -20.45 2.57 -12.39
N GLN A 220 -19.25 3.08 -12.20
CA GLN A 220 -18.19 3.09 -13.21
C GLN A 220 -16.81 3.17 -12.57
N GLY A 221 -15.76 2.83 -13.33
CA GLY A 221 -14.38 3.12 -12.95
C GLY A 221 -14.14 4.64 -12.81
N GLN A 222 -13.27 5.04 -11.89
CA GLN A 222 -12.98 6.44 -11.60
C GLN A 222 -11.68 6.90 -12.26
N PRO A 223 -11.58 8.18 -12.68
CA PRO A 223 -10.28 8.80 -12.93
C PRO A 223 -9.38 8.65 -11.69
N SER A 224 -8.07 8.47 -11.91
CA SER A 224 -7.17 8.09 -10.82
C SER A 224 -5.90 8.94 -10.84
N PHE A 225 -5.40 9.33 -9.66
CA PHE A 225 -4.10 9.99 -9.46
C PHE A 225 -2.98 9.00 -9.09
N ASP A 226 -3.21 7.71 -9.31
CA ASP A 226 -2.31 6.63 -8.92
C ASP A 226 -1.87 5.79 -10.13
N LYS A 227 -1.24 4.67 -9.87
CA LYS A 227 -0.71 3.72 -10.87
C LYS A 227 -1.78 3.17 -11.85
N GLN A 228 -3.07 3.32 -11.55
CA GLN A 228 -4.15 2.85 -12.41
C GLN A 228 -4.15 3.58 -13.76
N TYR A 229 -3.80 4.87 -13.80
CA TYR A 229 -3.63 5.63 -15.05
C TYR A 229 -2.66 4.94 -16.03
N VAL A 230 -1.52 4.49 -15.52
CA VAL A 230 -0.52 3.77 -16.33
C VAL A 230 -1.05 2.40 -16.75
N ARG A 231 -1.72 1.69 -15.86
CA ARG A 231 -2.32 0.38 -16.18
C ARG A 231 -3.38 0.48 -17.29
N ASP A 232 -4.22 1.51 -17.25
CA ASP A 232 -5.27 1.73 -18.25
C ASP A 232 -4.66 2.06 -19.60
N TRP A 233 -3.61 2.90 -19.62
CA TRP A 233 -2.88 3.19 -20.84
C TRP A 233 -2.25 1.94 -21.45
N LEU A 234 -1.60 1.09 -20.64
CA LEU A 234 -0.99 -0.16 -21.09
C LEU A 234 -2.02 -1.15 -21.64
N LYS A 235 -3.21 -1.24 -21.05
CA LYS A 235 -4.31 -2.06 -21.56
C LYS A 235 -4.82 -1.56 -22.91
N ALA A 236 -4.88 -0.25 -23.09
CA ALA A 236 -5.28 0.36 -24.36
C ALA A 236 -4.21 0.25 -25.44
N ASN A 237 -2.95 -0.01 -25.09
CA ASN A 237 -1.80 -0.10 -25.99
C ASN A 237 -1.03 -1.43 -25.81
N PRO A 238 -1.65 -2.60 -26.05
CA PRO A 238 -1.07 -3.92 -25.74
C PRO A 238 0.21 -4.22 -26.54
N ASP A 239 0.36 -3.63 -27.73
CA ASP A 239 1.52 -3.83 -28.61
C ASP A 239 2.71 -2.92 -28.26
N SER A 240 2.59 -2.07 -27.25
CA SER A 240 3.68 -1.20 -26.82
C SER A 240 4.81 -2.01 -26.18
N ASP A 241 6.05 -1.78 -26.62
CA ASP A 241 7.25 -2.40 -26.05
C ASP A 241 7.66 -1.68 -24.74
N TYR A 242 6.92 -1.94 -23.67
CA TYR A 242 7.11 -1.27 -22.38
C TYR A 242 7.90 -2.09 -21.35
N LYS A 243 8.08 -3.40 -21.59
CA LYS A 243 8.70 -4.32 -20.64
C LYS A 243 10.22 -4.18 -20.64
N LEU A 244 10.82 -4.03 -19.45
CA LEU A 244 12.25 -4.25 -19.27
C LEU A 244 12.55 -5.74 -19.46
N SER A 245 13.60 -6.05 -20.25
CA SER A 245 14.11 -7.42 -20.30
C SER A 245 14.61 -7.83 -18.91
N LEU A 246 14.31 -9.07 -18.48
CA LEU A 246 14.78 -9.64 -17.22
C LEU A 246 16.32 -9.61 -17.08
N ILE A 247 17.03 -9.56 -18.20
CA ILE A 247 18.51 -9.44 -18.24
C ILE A 247 19.01 -8.12 -17.63
N HIS A 248 18.16 -7.08 -17.55
CA HIS A 248 18.51 -5.77 -16.98
C HIS A 248 18.11 -5.63 -15.50
N ILE A 249 17.59 -6.68 -14.87
CA ILE A 249 17.21 -6.73 -13.45
C ILE A 249 18.36 -7.29 -12.61
N SER A 250 19.47 -7.73 -13.25
CA SER A 250 20.63 -8.23 -12.53
C SER A 250 21.29 -7.11 -11.75
N GLU A 251 21.13 -7.19 -10.46
CA GLU A 251 21.87 -6.66 -9.32
C GLU A 251 22.19 -5.15 -9.26
N PRO A 252 21.93 -4.52 -8.10
CA PRO A 252 22.58 -3.26 -7.76
C PRO A 252 24.07 -3.56 -7.50
N THR A 253 24.93 -3.14 -8.40
CA THR A 253 26.36 -2.94 -8.10
C THR A 253 26.50 -1.80 -7.10
#